data_c0ee3aff0b123585306da4e915560a86
#
_entry.id   c0ee3aff0b123585306da4e915560a86
#
_cell.length_a   1.000
_cell.length_b   1.000
_cell.length_c   1.000
_cell.angle_alpha   90.00
_cell.angle_beta   90.00
_cell.angle_gamma   90.00
#
_symmetry.space_group_name_H-M   'P 1'
#
loop_
_entity.id
_entity.type
_entity.pdbx_description
1 polymer ?
#
loop_
_entity_poly.entity_id
_entity_poly.type
_entity_poly.pdbx_seq_one_letter_code
_entity_poly.pdbx_strand_id
1 'polypeptide(L)'
;MRRAAVVLALFLTCCTAACSLRRQVTLPSPYCRGGNPLAGVYHPQRLRVKSRCRVAIGTGDAVKFEAFDGDVHVDLRPDPGYQHLLAHAGQSLVVEIIPQDRSKVAVPAEGARIEVAGPWVEDSKHGWNEIHPAWWVSAGTIEPASTEELRRAQLLLQGVEGTADEDDG
;
A
#
# COMPACT_ATOMS: atom_id res chain seq x y z
N MET A 1 66.43 15.41 -53.81
CA MET A 1 65.47 16.09 -52.88
C MET A 1 64.24 15.25 -52.71
N ARG A 2 64.11 14.49 -51.62
CA ARG A 2 62.99 13.61 -51.35
C ARG A 2 62.11 14.26 -50.29
N ARG A 3 60.88 14.60 -50.61
CA ARG A 3 59.88 15.14 -49.70
C ARG A 3 59.17 13.97 -48.98
N ALA A 4 59.34 13.91 -47.69
CA ALA A 4 58.61 12.98 -46.84
C ALA A 4 57.23 13.57 -46.50
N ALA A 5 56.16 12.85 -46.81
CA ALA A 5 54.80 13.17 -46.43
C ALA A 5 54.53 12.54 -45.05
N VAL A 6 54.20 13.38 -44.06
CA VAL A 6 53.77 12.96 -42.75
C VAL A 6 52.25 12.78 -42.80
N VAL A 7 51.77 11.53 -42.65
CA VAL A 7 50.35 11.22 -42.51
C VAL A 7 50.01 11.30 -41.03
N LEU A 8 49.20 12.30 -40.67
CA LEU A 8 48.67 12.48 -39.31
C LEU A 8 47.36 11.68 -39.19
N ALA A 9 47.40 10.55 -38.51
CA ALA A 9 46.21 9.75 -38.20
C ALA A 9 45.50 10.32 -36.99
N LEU A 10 44.34 10.96 -37.19
CA LEU A 10 43.43 11.35 -36.07
C LEU A 10 42.68 10.11 -35.59
N PHE A 11 42.99 9.64 -34.40
CA PHE A 11 42.15 8.68 -33.65
C PHE A 11 40.99 9.41 -33.03
N LEU A 12 39.79 9.22 -33.62
CA LEU A 12 38.53 9.63 -33.01
C LEU A 12 38.17 8.61 -31.91
N THR A 13 38.49 8.92 -30.66
CA THR A 13 37.99 8.15 -29.49
C THR A 13 36.53 8.47 -29.27
N CYS A 14 35.64 7.57 -29.71
CA CYS A 14 34.22 7.59 -29.44
C CYS A 14 34.01 7.16 -27.97
N CYS A 15 33.87 8.16 -27.06
CA CYS A 15 33.42 7.93 -25.69
C CYS A 15 31.94 7.52 -25.73
N THR A 16 31.64 6.23 -25.75
CA THR A 16 30.33 5.71 -25.47
C THR A 16 30.05 5.89 -24.00
N ALA A 17 29.37 6.98 -23.65
CA ALA A 17 28.78 7.15 -22.32
C ALA A 17 27.70 6.08 -22.15
N ALA A 18 28.09 4.96 -21.54
CA ALA A 18 27.14 3.98 -21.05
C ALA A 18 26.29 4.64 -19.96
N CYS A 19 25.09 5.12 -20.34
CA CYS A 19 24.10 5.59 -19.41
C CYS A 19 23.62 4.39 -18.60
N SER A 20 24.31 4.07 -17.50
CA SER A 20 23.88 3.09 -16.53
C SER A 20 22.60 3.63 -15.89
N LEU A 21 21.44 3.19 -16.41
CA LEU A 21 20.17 3.28 -15.70
C LEU A 21 20.36 2.54 -14.38
N ARG A 22 20.81 3.27 -13.36
CA ARG A 22 20.76 2.79 -11.98
C ARG A 22 19.28 2.57 -11.68
N ARG A 23 18.88 1.29 -11.72
CA ARG A 23 17.60 0.84 -11.16
C ARG A 23 17.61 1.36 -9.72
N GLN A 24 16.84 2.41 -9.46
CA GLN A 24 16.60 2.84 -8.08
C GLN A 24 15.92 1.67 -7.39
N VAL A 25 16.70 0.94 -6.61
CA VAL A 25 16.15 0.00 -5.64
C VAL A 25 15.48 0.89 -4.61
N THR A 26 14.18 1.09 -4.76
CA THR A 26 13.37 1.73 -3.73
C THR A 26 13.48 0.82 -2.52
N LEU A 27 14.24 1.25 -1.51
CA LEU A 27 14.28 0.53 -0.25
C LEU A 27 12.86 0.41 0.26
N PRO A 28 12.44 -0.76 0.75
CA PRO A 28 11.13 -0.90 1.35
C PRO A 28 11.01 0.12 2.49
N SER A 29 9.82 0.72 2.64
CA SER A 29 9.52 1.62 3.75
C SER A 29 9.94 0.96 5.08
N PRO A 30 10.49 1.70 6.06
CA PRO A 30 10.82 1.16 7.38
C PRO A 30 9.59 0.59 8.11
N TYR A 31 8.40 0.92 7.64
CA TYR A 31 7.13 0.43 8.18
C TYR A 31 6.67 -0.91 7.56
N CYS A 32 7.39 -1.44 6.57
CA CYS A 32 7.10 -2.75 5.98
C CYS A 32 7.38 -3.87 6.98
N ARG A 33 6.41 -4.77 7.16
CA ARG A 33 6.53 -5.92 8.05
C ARG A 33 6.98 -7.18 7.29
N GLY A 34 7.71 -8.06 7.98
CA GLY A 34 8.02 -9.40 7.50
C GLY A 34 6.87 -10.38 7.75
N GLY A 35 7.04 -11.64 7.32
CA GLY A 35 6.07 -12.71 7.56
C GLY A 35 4.88 -12.71 6.58
N ASN A 36 3.72 -13.23 7.01
CA ASN A 36 2.51 -13.22 6.18
C ASN A 36 1.97 -11.80 6.03
N PRO A 37 1.87 -11.25 4.81
CA PRO A 37 1.37 -9.88 4.60
C PRO A 37 -0.09 -9.71 5.01
N LEU A 38 -0.90 -10.77 5.00
CA LEU A 38 -2.32 -10.74 5.35
C LEU A 38 -2.59 -11.28 6.77
N ALA A 39 -1.58 -11.26 7.65
CA ALA A 39 -1.78 -11.71 9.03
C ALA A 39 -2.80 -10.83 9.76
N GLY A 40 -3.83 -11.45 10.34
CA GLY A 40 -4.90 -10.77 11.07
C GLY A 40 -6.05 -10.25 10.22
N VAL A 41 -5.98 -10.39 8.90
CA VAL A 41 -7.04 -9.97 7.96
C VAL A 41 -8.17 -10.99 7.96
N TYR A 42 -9.42 -10.49 8.03
CA TYR A 42 -10.61 -11.29 7.82
C TYR A 42 -10.81 -11.56 6.32
N HIS A 43 -11.22 -12.76 5.97
CA HIS A 43 -11.38 -13.22 4.57
C HIS A 43 -10.17 -13.02 3.65
N PRO A 44 -8.93 -13.41 4.06
CA PRO A 44 -7.74 -13.18 3.27
C PRO A 44 -7.75 -13.91 1.91
N GLN A 45 -8.62 -14.91 1.72
CA GLN A 45 -8.75 -15.66 0.47
C GLN A 45 -9.34 -14.83 -0.68
N ARG A 46 -10.08 -13.75 -0.38
CA ARG A 46 -10.61 -12.83 -1.41
C ARG A 46 -9.55 -11.83 -1.91
N LEU A 47 -8.44 -11.68 -1.15
CA LEU A 47 -7.41 -10.70 -1.40
C LEU A 47 -6.24 -11.28 -2.22
N ARG A 48 -5.97 -10.70 -3.35
CA ARG A 48 -4.82 -11.04 -4.17
C ARG A 48 -3.66 -10.07 -3.92
N VAL A 49 -2.60 -10.53 -3.28
CA VAL A 49 -1.41 -9.70 -2.98
C VAL A 49 -0.68 -9.33 -4.28
N LYS A 50 -0.71 -8.05 -4.64
CA LYS A 50 0.02 -7.45 -5.79
C LYS A 50 1.43 -7.02 -5.39
N SER A 51 1.61 -6.60 -4.14
CA SER A 51 2.91 -6.30 -3.55
C SER A 51 2.87 -6.50 -2.04
N ARG A 52 3.94 -7.09 -1.49
CA ARG A 52 4.03 -7.34 -0.05
C ARG A 52 4.08 -6.06 0.79
N CYS A 53 4.51 -4.97 0.22
CA CYS A 53 4.49 -3.64 0.85
C CYS A 53 4.54 -2.55 -0.20
N ARG A 54 3.70 -1.55 -0.04
CA ARG A 54 3.66 -0.31 -0.80
C ARG A 54 3.45 0.87 0.13
N VAL A 55 3.88 2.02 -0.35
CA VAL A 55 3.55 3.31 0.22
C VAL A 55 2.59 4.00 -0.74
N ALA A 56 1.59 4.68 -0.19
CA ALA A 56 0.74 5.60 -0.91
C ALA A 56 0.63 6.91 -0.14
N ILE A 57 0.50 8.02 -0.86
CA ILE A 57 0.27 9.35 -0.29
C ILE A 57 -0.98 9.93 -0.94
N GLY A 58 -1.85 10.53 -0.13
CA GLY A 58 -3.08 11.15 -0.61
C GLY A 58 -3.88 11.81 0.50
N THR A 59 -5.15 12.06 0.22
CA THR A 59 -6.13 12.60 1.16
C THR A 59 -7.13 11.50 1.52
N GLY A 60 -7.36 11.25 2.82
CA GLY A 60 -8.41 10.36 3.30
C GLY A 60 -9.76 11.09 3.23
N ASP A 61 -10.52 10.86 2.18
CA ASP A 61 -11.77 11.58 1.92
C ASP A 61 -12.92 11.13 2.83
N ALA A 62 -12.92 9.86 3.26
CA ALA A 62 -13.86 9.33 4.23
C ALA A 62 -13.16 8.37 5.19
N VAL A 63 -13.66 8.27 6.41
CA VAL A 63 -13.19 7.35 7.45
C VAL A 63 -14.39 6.70 8.12
N LYS A 64 -14.48 5.37 8.06
CA LYS A 64 -15.58 4.60 8.62
C LYS A 64 -15.06 3.53 9.56
N PHE A 65 -15.78 3.27 10.65
CA PHE A 65 -15.53 2.13 11.54
C PHE A 65 -16.52 1.03 11.15
N GLU A 66 -16.00 -0.08 10.64
CA GLU A 66 -16.84 -1.19 10.23
C GLU A 66 -17.31 -1.99 11.46
N ALA A 67 -18.64 -2.07 11.59
CA ALA A 67 -19.24 -2.70 12.78
C ALA A 67 -19.09 -4.22 12.79
N PHE A 68 -18.90 -4.83 11.64
CA PHE A 68 -18.87 -6.28 11.49
C PHE A 68 -17.53 -6.87 11.94
N ASP A 69 -16.43 -6.51 11.30
CA ASP A 69 -15.09 -7.03 11.58
C ASP A 69 -14.23 -6.10 12.45
N GLY A 70 -14.66 -4.84 12.61
CA GLY A 70 -14.01 -3.84 13.43
C GLY A 70 -12.85 -3.12 12.73
N ASP A 71 -12.70 -3.31 11.43
CA ASP A 71 -11.73 -2.60 10.63
C ASP A 71 -12.06 -1.10 10.56
N VAL A 72 -11.06 -0.28 10.35
CA VAL A 72 -11.25 1.12 9.98
C VAL A 72 -10.96 1.27 8.51
N HIS A 73 -12.02 1.55 7.76
CA HIS A 73 -11.99 1.79 6.33
C HIS A 73 -11.72 3.26 6.03
N VAL A 74 -10.69 3.54 5.23
CA VAL A 74 -10.35 4.90 4.78
C VAL A 74 -10.35 4.94 3.26
N ASP A 75 -11.20 5.79 2.69
CA ASP A 75 -11.18 6.10 1.26
C ASP A 75 -10.04 7.07 0.94
N LEU A 76 -8.91 6.57 0.51
CA LEU A 76 -7.76 7.39 0.13
C LEU A 76 -7.88 7.83 -1.34
N ARG A 77 -7.96 9.13 -1.57
CA ARG A 77 -7.75 9.74 -2.89
C ARG A 77 -6.24 9.97 -3.08
N PRO A 78 -5.56 9.09 -3.85
CA PRO A 78 -4.11 9.17 -3.95
C PRO A 78 -3.65 10.37 -4.79
N ASP A 79 -2.48 10.88 -4.44
CA ASP A 79 -1.79 11.88 -5.26
C ASP A 79 -1.48 11.35 -6.66
N PRO A 80 -1.22 12.22 -7.66
CA PRO A 80 -0.97 11.81 -9.04
C PRO A 80 0.10 10.72 -9.22
N GLY A 81 1.15 10.73 -8.38
CA GLY A 81 2.22 9.73 -8.41
C GLY A 81 1.80 8.32 -7.96
N TYR A 82 0.67 8.20 -7.27
CA TYR A 82 0.17 6.95 -6.69
C TYR A 82 -1.11 6.43 -7.35
N GLN A 83 -1.64 7.11 -8.36
CA GLN A 83 -2.86 6.68 -9.06
C GLN A 83 -2.73 5.32 -9.75
N HIS A 84 -1.50 4.87 -10.03
CA HIS A 84 -1.21 3.53 -10.55
C HIS A 84 -1.54 2.40 -9.57
N LEU A 85 -1.82 2.72 -8.30
CA LEU A 85 -2.25 1.76 -7.28
C LEU A 85 -3.75 1.48 -7.35
N LEU A 86 -4.55 2.31 -8.02
CA LEU A 86 -5.99 2.13 -8.18
C LEU A 86 -6.30 0.93 -9.09
N ALA A 87 -7.43 0.29 -8.90
CA ALA A 87 -7.94 -0.72 -9.83
C ALA A 87 -8.49 -0.03 -11.09
N HIS A 88 -9.24 1.04 -10.90
CA HIS A 88 -9.83 1.83 -11.99
C HIS A 88 -9.69 3.33 -11.70
N ALA A 89 -9.57 4.12 -12.77
CA ALA A 89 -9.50 5.57 -12.64
C ALA A 89 -10.76 6.13 -11.97
N GLY A 90 -10.57 7.06 -11.03
CA GLY A 90 -11.67 7.72 -10.31
C GLY A 90 -12.17 6.97 -9.08
N GLN A 91 -11.66 5.77 -8.79
CA GLN A 91 -11.90 5.10 -7.51
C GLN A 91 -10.98 5.65 -6.40
N SER A 92 -11.32 5.36 -5.15
CA SER A 92 -10.40 5.49 -4.02
C SER A 92 -9.46 4.28 -3.94
N LEU A 93 -8.29 4.47 -3.35
CA LEU A 93 -7.49 3.38 -2.81
C LEU A 93 -7.99 3.12 -1.39
N VAL A 94 -8.53 1.95 -1.16
CA VAL A 94 -9.02 1.59 0.17
C VAL A 94 -7.84 1.34 1.11
N VAL A 95 -7.93 1.83 2.35
CA VAL A 95 -6.92 1.60 3.39
C VAL A 95 -7.63 1.01 4.60
N GLU A 96 -7.28 -0.24 4.96
CA GLU A 96 -7.91 -0.98 6.06
C GLU A 96 -6.97 -1.08 7.27
N ILE A 97 -7.43 -0.58 8.41
CA ILE A 97 -6.71 -0.70 9.69
C ILE A 97 -7.44 -1.72 10.53
N ILE A 98 -6.88 -2.92 10.63
CA ILE A 98 -7.48 -4.05 11.35
C ILE A 98 -7.49 -3.81 12.87
N PRO A 99 -8.45 -4.39 13.65
CA PRO A 99 -8.60 -4.15 15.08
C PRO A 99 -7.32 -4.40 15.88
N GLN A 100 -6.53 -5.42 15.53
CA GLN A 100 -5.30 -5.79 16.21
C GLN A 100 -4.19 -4.71 16.07
N ASP A 101 -4.27 -3.90 15.02
CA ASP A 101 -3.28 -2.85 14.74
C ASP A 101 -3.71 -1.46 15.23
N ARG A 102 -4.99 -1.23 15.59
CA ARG A 102 -5.52 0.07 16.04
C ARG A 102 -4.84 0.63 17.29
N SER A 103 -4.14 -0.19 18.06
CA SER A 103 -3.31 0.27 19.18
C SER A 103 -1.95 0.85 18.76
N LYS A 104 -1.58 0.76 17.46
CA LYS A 104 -0.25 1.14 16.94
C LYS A 104 -0.32 1.96 15.67
N VAL A 105 -1.39 1.79 14.89
CA VAL A 105 -1.62 2.50 13.63
C VAL A 105 -2.62 3.61 13.89
N ALA A 106 -2.26 4.83 13.50
CA ALA A 106 -3.11 5.99 13.70
C ALA A 106 -4.32 5.94 12.76
N VAL A 107 -5.50 6.25 13.29
CA VAL A 107 -6.72 6.49 12.51
C VAL A 107 -6.71 7.96 12.09
N PRO A 108 -6.70 8.26 10.78
CA PRO A 108 -6.66 9.63 10.31
C PRO A 108 -8.00 10.35 10.52
N ALA A 109 -7.97 11.66 10.61
CA ALA A 109 -9.19 12.44 10.47
C ALA A 109 -9.62 12.49 9.00
N GLU A 110 -10.94 12.55 8.77
CA GLU A 110 -11.48 12.78 7.43
C GLU A 110 -10.95 14.10 6.85
N GLY A 111 -10.59 14.09 5.58
CA GLY A 111 -9.94 15.20 4.89
C GLY A 111 -8.44 15.35 5.16
N ALA A 112 -7.86 14.53 6.05
CA ALA A 112 -6.43 14.61 6.34
C ALA A 112 -5.57 14.12 5.16
N ARG A 113 -4.45 14.83 4.94
CA ARG A 113 -3.39 14.33 4.06
C ARG A 113 -2.52 13.34 4.80
N ILE A 114 -2.40 12.14 4.27
CA ILE A 114 -1.68 11.03 4.91
C ILE A 114 -0.74 10.32 3.95
N GLU A 115 0.28 9.69 4.52
CA GLU A 115 1.07 8.63 3.92
C GLU A 115 0.73 7.32 4.63
N VAL A 116 0.55 6.25 3.87
CA VAL A 116 0.21 4.93 4.39
C VAL A 116 1.18 3.89 3.87
N ALA A 117 1.46 2.85 4.66
CA ALA A 117 2.29 1.72 4.26
C ALA A 117 1.64 0.40 4.66
N GLY A 118 1.66 -0.57 3.73
CA GLY A 118 1.11 -1.91 3.93
C GLY A 118 1.17 -2.75 2.66
N PRO A 119 0.65 -3.98 2.68
CA PRO A 119 0.46 -4.78 1.49
C PRO A 119 -0.51 -4.10 0.53
N TRP A 120 -0.14 -4.08 -0.74
CA TRP A 120 -1.05 -3.67 -1.81
C TRP A 120 -1.73 -4.91 -2.36
N VAL A 121 -3.04 -4.94 -2.25
CA VAL A 121 -3.87 -6.07 -2.63
C VAL A 121 -4.97 -5.65 -3.61
N GLU A 122 -5.57 -6.62 -4.26
CA GLU A 122 -6.82 -6.48 -4.99
C GLU A 122 -7.87 -7.31 -4.28
N ASP A 123 -8.97 -6.68 -3.90
CA ASP A 123 -10.15 -7.40 -3.40
C ASP A 123 -10.98 -7.88 -4.59
N SER A 124 -11.04 -9.19 -4.74
CA SER A 124 -11.76 -9.84 -5.85
C SER A 124 -13.28 -9.77 -5.72
N LYS A 125 -13.80 -9.54 -4.50
CA LYS A 125 -15.25 -9.40 -4.24
C LYS A 125 -15.74 -8.02 -4.72
N HIS A 126 -15.00 -6.97 -4.39
CA HIS A 126 -15.41 -5.59 -4.64
C HIS A 126 -14.81 -4.99 -5.92
N GLY A 127 -13.74 -5.58 -6.46
CA GLY A 127 -13.11 -5.10 -7.70
C GLY A 127 -12.29 -3.83 -7.53
N TRP A 128 -11.82 -3.55 -6.31
CA TRP A 128 -10.92 -2.43 -6.03
C TRP A 128 -9.56 -2.88 -5.49
N ASN A 129 -8.63 -1.95 -5.38
CA ASN A 129 -7.34 -2.19 -4.75
C ASN A 129 -7.28 -1.54 -3.38
N GLU A 130 -6.50 -2.17 -2.47
CA GLU A 130 -6.38 -1.77 -1.08
C GLU A 130 -4.94 -1.75 -0.60
N ILE A 131 -4.68 -1.01 0.47
CA ILE A 131 -3.58 -1.23 1.41
C ILE A 131 -4.19 -1.95 2.62
N HIS A 132 -4.08 -3.27 2.66
CA HIS A 132 -4.75 -4.12 3.65
C HIS A 132 -3.85 -5.28 4.14
N PRO A 133 -3.51 -5.33 5.45
CA PRO A 133 -3.79 -4.31 6.45
C PRO A 133 -2.84 -3.12 6.33
N ALA A 134 -3.29 -1.93 6.71
CA ALA A 134 -2.39 -0.81 6.88
C ALA A 134 -1.48 -1.06 8.10
N TRP A 135 -0.18 -0.99 7.88
CA TRP A 135 0.82 -1.20 8.91
C TRP A 135 1.30 0.09 9.56
N TRP A 136 1.06 1.20 8.89
CA TRP A 136 1.42 2.52 9.35
C TRP A 136 0.62 3.59 8.58
N VAL A 137 0.26 4.65 9.31
CA VAL A 137 -0.38 5.87 8.82
C VAL A 137 0.34 7.05 9.46
N SER A 138 0.71 8.05 8.66
CA SER A 138 1.59 9.15 9.07
C SER A 138 0.95 10.15 10.04
N ALA A 139 -0.37 10.25 10.07
CA ALA A 139 -1.11 11.23 10.87
C ALA A 139 -2.46 10.68 11.31
N GLY A 140 -2.90 11.09 12.49
CA GLY A 140 -4.15 10.67 13.10
C GLY A 140 -4.03 10.44 14.59
N THR A 141 -5.03 9.83 15.20
CA THR A 141 -5.07 9.45 16.61
C THR A 141 -4.96 7.93 16.77
N ILE A 142 -4.35 7.49 17.88
CA ILE A 142 -4.39 6.07 18.23
C ILE A 142 -5.74 5.81 18.89
N GLU A 143 -6.53 4.96 18.24
CA GLU A 143 -7.87 4.58 18.69
C GLU A 143 -7.95 3.04 18.85
N PRO A 144 -7.49 2.52 20.00
CA PRO A 144 -7.45 1.08 20.23
C PRO A 144 -8.84 0.46 20.09
N ALA A 145 -8.91 -0.68 19.43
CA ALA A 145 -10.12 -1.47 19.42
C ALA A 145 -10.49 -1.91 20.84
N SER A 146 -11.78 -1.93 21.14
CA SER A 146 -12.32 -2.43 22.40
C SER A 146 -12.03 -3.93 22.55
N THR A 147 -12.12 -4.43 23.78
CA THR A 147 -12.00 -5.85 24.06
C THR A 147 -13.02 -6.68 23.27
N GLU A 148 -14.22 -6.13 23.07
CA GLU A 148 -15.30 -6.81 22.35
C GLU A 148 -15.01 -6.86 20.84
N GLU A 149 -14.52 -5.76 20.23
CA GLU A 149 -14.08 -5.77 18.81
C GLU A 149 -12.94 -6.75 18.58
N LEU A 150 -11.94 -6.78 19.48
CA LEU A 150 -10.82 -7.72 19.39
C LEU A 150 -11.29 -9.18 19.53
N ARG A 151 -12.25 -9.46 20.45
CA ARG A 151 -12.83 -10.78 20.62
C ARG A 151 -13.59 -11.21 19.37
N ARG A 152 -14.40 -10.31 18.80
CA ARG A 152 -15.15 -10.58 17.57
C ARG A 152 -14.20 -10.86 16.40
N ALA A 153 -13.22 -9.98 16.15
CA ALA A 153 -12.22 -10.19 15.12
C ALA A 153 -11.50 -11.53 15.26
N GLN A 154 -11.20 -11.96 16.50
CA GLN A 154 -10.59 -13.27 16.74
C GLN A 154 -11.53 -14.43 16.38
N LEU A 155 -12.83 -14.34 16.68
CA LEU A 155 -13.81 -15.36 16.33
C LEU A 155 -14.00 -15.47 14.82
N LEU A 156 -14.06 -14.32 14.12
CA LEU A 156 -14.11 -14.27 12.66
C LEU A 156 -12.91 -14.95 12.02
N LEU A 157 -11.70 -14.69 12.53
CA LEU A 157 -10.47 -15.35 12.06
C LEU A 157 -10.47 -16.88 12.29
N GLN A 158 -11.21 -17.35 13.28
CA GLN A 158 -11.38 -18.79 13.57
C GLN A 158 -12.54 -19.43 12.78
N GLY A 159 -13.29 -18.63 12.01
CA GLY A 159 -14.47 -19.10 11.28
C GLY A 159 -15.66 -19.44 12.18
N VAL A 160 -15.71 -18.91 13.40
CA VAL A 160 -16.77 -19.19 14.39
C VAL A 160 -17.97 -18.26 14.23
N GLU A 161 -17.75 -17.03 13.77
CA GLU A 161 -18.79 -16.04 13.46
C GLU A 161 -18.70 -15.64 11.98
N GLY A 162 -19.84 -15.53 11.34
CA GLY A 162 -19.96 -14.84 10.06
C GLY A 162 -20.13 -15.69 8.83
N THR A 163 -21.39 -16.13 8.61
CA THR A 163 -21.90 -16.42 7.26
C THR A 163 -22.89 -15.34 6.78
N ALA A 164 -23.02 -14.22 7.52
CA ALA A 164 -23.77 -13.08 7.05
C ALA A 164 -22.95 -12.42 5.94
N ASP A 165 -23.48 -12.38 4.74
CA ASP A 165 -22.94 -11.57 3.65
C ASP A 165 -22.87 -10.12 4.15
N GLU A 166 -21.66 -9.61 4.24
CA GLU A 166 -21.43 -8.18 4.44
C GLU A 166 -21.98 -7.46 3.22
N ASP A 167 -23.14 -6.86 3.38
CA ASP A 167 -23.66 -5.86 2.47
C ASP A 167 -23.00 -4.54 2.85
N ASP A 168 -21.73 -4.38 2.42
CA ASP A 168 -21.02 -3.13 2.50
C ASP A 168 -21.63 -2.19 1.46
N GLY A 169 -22.55 -1.32 1.93
CA GLY A 169 -23.21 -0.30 1.13
C GLY A 169 -22.29 0.89 0.83
#